data_4999d61404b35c695102d0daa73fea53
#
_entry.id   4999d61404b35c695102d0daa73fea53
#
_cell.length_a   1.000
_cell.length_b   1.000
_cell.length_c   1.000
_cell.angle_alpha   90.00
_cell.angle_beta   90.00
_cell.angle_gamma   90.00
#
_symmetry.space_group_name_H-M   'P 1'
#
loop_
_entity.id
_entity.type
_entity.pdbx_description
1 polymer ?
#
loop_
_entity_poly.entity_id
_entity_poly.type
_entity_poly.pdbx_seq_one_letter_code
_entity_poly.pdbx_strand_id
1 'polypeptide(L)'
;MRIAALLVAAGSGSRFGSSQPKQFATIGGKPVVRWAAEALAPHVDLLLAVGSPVPLDAALAGLDHLPAVPGGAERQDSVRAGLEALVPYAPDLVLVHDAARPLIPPGTVAALVAALDRLHGAIPAVPV
;
A
#
# COMPACT_ATOMS: atom_id res chain seq x y z
N MET A 1 -0.71 -9.78 17.52
CA MET A 1 -0.07 -9.88 16.20
C MET A 1 0.04 -8.50 15.58
N ARG A 2 1.21 -8.15 15.08
CA ARG A 2 1.43 -6.85 14.44
C ARG A 2 1.33 -7.00 12.93
N ILE A 3 0.43 -6.26 12.30
CA ILE A 3 0.17 -6.31 10.86
C ILE A 3 0.58 -4.97 10.26
N ALA A 4 1.39 -5.01 9.21
CA ALA A 4 1.77 -3.83 8.45
C ALA A 4 1.13 -3.86 7.07
N ALA A 5 0.75 -2.71 6.56
CA ALA A 5 0.35 -2.54 5.16
C ALA A 5 1.45 -1.77 4.44
N LEU A 6 1.86 -2.28 3.29
CA LEU A 6 2.83 -1.66 2.41
C LEU A 6 2.11 -1.21 1.15
N LEU A 7 2.00 0.10 0.95
CA LEU A 7 1.39 0.69 -0.24
C LEU A 7 2.46 0.96 -1.28
N VAL A 8 2.41 0.26 -2.40
CA VAL A 8 3.37 0.45 -3.49
C VAL A 8 2.86 1.55 -4.42
N ALA A 9 3.55 2.69 -4.41
CA ALA A 9 3.14 3.91 -5.10
C ALA A 9 4.28 4.50 -5.93
N ALA A 10 5.17 3.67 -6.44
CA ALA A 10 6.39 4.11 -7.11
C ALA A 10 6.24 4.27 -8.63
N GLY A 11 5.09 3.90 -9.22
CA GLY A 11 4.88 4.01 -10.65
C GLY A 11 4.77 5.45 -11.12
N SER A 12 5.23 5.72 -12.35
CA SER A 12 5.14 7.05 -12.95
C SER A 12 3.73 7.40 -13.43
N GLY A 13 2.88 6.40 -13.72
CA GLY A 13 1.55 6.62 -14.26
C GLY A 13 1.53 7.11 -15.70
N SER A 14 2.66 7.08 -16.40
CA SER A 14 2.80 7.64 -17.75
C SER A 14 1.88 6.98 -18.78
N ARG A 15 1.41 5.76 -18.53
CA ARG A 15 0.51 5.03 -19.43
C ARG A 15 -0.82 5.74 -19.68
N PHE A 16 -1.21 6.65 -18.81
CA PHE A 16 -2.51 7.32 -18.89
C PHE A 16 -2.43 8.71 -19.49
N GLY A 17 -1.28 9.08 -20.05
CA GLY A 17 -1.10 10.39 -20.68
C GLY A 17 -1.22 11.57 -19.74
N SER A 18 -1.27 11.32 -18.44
CA SER A 18 -1.33 12.35 -17.41
C SER A 18 0.07 12.81 -17.03
N SER A 19 0.23 14.10 -16.71
CA SER A 19 1.47 14.63 -16.15
C SER A 19 1.67 14.22 -14.70
N GLN A 20 0.63 13.63 -14.10
CA GLN A 20 0.63 13.23 -12.69
C GLN A 20 0.52 11.70 -12.59
N PRO A 21 1.31 11.05 -11.72
CA PRO A 21 1.17 9.61 -11.49
C PRO A 21 -0.25 9.25 -11.06
N LYS A 22 -0.71 8.08 -11.51
CA LYS A 22 -2.09 7.61 -11.28
C LYS A 22 -2.49 7.61 -9.80
N GLN A 23 -1.58 7.22 -8.91
CA GLN A 23 -1.86 7.14 -7.48
C GLN A 23 -2.14 8.50 -6.84
N PHE A 24 -1.77 9.60 -7.48
CA PHE A 24 -2.05 10.96 -7.02
C PHE A 24 -3.24 11.60 -7.71
N ALA A 25 -3.83 10.95 -8.71
CA ALA A 25 -5.07 11.41 -9.30
C ALA A 25 -6.17 11.45 -8.24
N THR A 26 -7.08 12.42 -8.33
CA THR A 26 -8.13 12.58 -7.32
C THR A 26 -9.45 11.96 -7.75
N ILE A 27 -10.13 11.33 -6.81
CA ILE A 27 -11.49 10.84 -6.94
C ILE A 27 -12.27 11.41 -5.76
N GLY A 28 -13.33 12.17 -6.06
CA GLY A 28 -14.09 12.81 -5.00
C GLY A 28 -13.27 13.81 -4.17
N GLY A 29 -12.30 14.48 -4.79
CA GLY A 29 -11.44 15.44 -4.11
C GLY A 29 -10.32 14.84 -3.28
N LYS A 30 -10.11 13.52 -3.35
CA LYS A 30 -9.13 12.80 -2.54
C LYS A 30 -8.20 11.99 -3.43
N PRO A 31 -6.87 12.03 -3.21
CA PRO A 31 -5.94 11.21 -4.01
C PRO A 31 -6.23 9.72 -3.91
N VAL A 32 -6.04 8.99 -5.01
CA VAL A 32 -6.27 7.54 -5.06
C VAL A 32 -5.49 6.80 -3.98
N VAL A 33 -4.22 7.16 -3.76
CA VAL A 33 -3.40 6.53 -2.70
C VAL A 33 -4.04 6.70 -1.32
N ARG A 34 -4.69 7.82 -1.07
CA ARG A 34 -5.38 8.06 0.20
C ARG A 34 -6.59 7.15 0.38
N TRP A 35 -7.37 6.93 -0.69
CA TRP A 35 -8.49 5.99 -0.64
C TRP A 35 -8.01 4.59 -0.27
N ALA A 36 -6.91 4.13 -0.89
CA ALA A 36 -6.32 2.84 -0.58
C ALA A 36 -5.83 2.77 0.88
N ALA A 37 -5.16 3.82 1.34
CA ALA A 37 -4.66 3.89 2.71
C ALA A 37 -5.80 3.86 3.74
N GLU A 38 -6.86 4.62 3.50
CA GLU A 38 -8.02 4.64 4.40
C GLU A 38 -8.74 3.30 4.45
N ALA A 39 -8.77 2.57 3.34
CA ALA A 39 -9.35 1.24 3.30
C ALA A 39 -8.56 0.21 4.10
N LEU A 40 -7.23 0.35 4.15
CA LEU A 40 -6.35 -0.57 4.88
C LEU A 40 -6.16 -0.19 6.35
N ALA A 41 -6.17 1.10 6.66
CA ALA A 41 -5.84 1.60 7.98
C ALA A 41 -6.57 0.91 9.14
N PRO A 42 -7.89 0.63 9.06
CA PRO A 42 -8.59 -0.02 10.17
C PRO A 42 -8.13 -1.45 10.45
N HIS A 43 -7.42 -2.07 9.52
CA HIS A 43 -7.06 -3.49 9.59
C HIS A 43 -5.60 -3.72 9.97
N VAL A 44 -4.80 -2.66 10.11
CA VAL A 44 -3.35 -2.78 10.29
C VAL A 44 -2.87 -1.93 11.46
N ASP A 45 -1.70 -2.30 11.98
CA ASP A 45 -1.03 -1.55 13.04
C ASP A 45 -0.04 -0.54 12.48
N LEU A 46 0.51 -0.82 11.29
CA LEU A 46 1.49 0.02 10.62
C LEU A 46 1.09 0.23 9.17
N LEU A 47 1.24 1.45 8.68
CA LEU A 47 0.98 1.80 7.29
C LEU A 47 2.21 2.49 6.73
N LEU A 48 2.78 1.95 5.66
CA LEU A 48 3.97 2.49 5.00
C LEU A 48 3.73 2.60 3.50
N ALA A 49 3.99 3.78 2.93
CA ALA A 49 3.96 3.99 1.50
C ALA A 49 5.38 4.05 0.93
N VAL A 50 5.55 3.50 -0.27
CA VAL A 50 6.83 3.49 -0.99
C VAL A 50 6.64 4.18 -2.34
N GLY A 51 7.48 5.15 -2.63
CA GLY A 51 7.42 5.88 -3.90
C GLY A 51 8.13 7.22 -3.80
N SER A 52 7.42 8.29 -4.09
CA SER A 52 7.92 9.66 -3.94
C SER A 52 7.55 10.17 -2.54
N PRO A 53 8.50 10.26 -1.59
CA PRO A 53 8.16 10.49 -0.19
C PRO A 53 7.39 11.78 0.10
N VAL A 54 7.79 12.90 -0.48
CA VAL A 54 7.15 14.19 -0.17
C VAL A 54 5.67 14.21 -0.56
N PRO A 55 5.29 13.89 -1.83
CA PRO A 55 3.88 13.88 -2.17
C PRO A 55 3.09 12.75 -1.47
N LEU A 56 3.71 11.63 -1.15
CA LEU A 56 3.05 10.56 -0.41
C LEU A 56 2.73 10.99 1.03
N ASP A 57 3.68 11.58 1.73
CA ASP A 57 3.43 12.05 3.08
C ASP A 57 2.36 13.14 3.10
N ALA A 58 2.34 14.00 2.09
CA ALA A 58 1.29 15.03 1.95
C ALA A 58 -0.09 14.39 1.72
N ALA A 59 -0.16 13.37 0.85
CA ALA A 59 -1.42 12.69 0.56
C ALA A 59 -1.97 11.92 1.76
N LEU A 60 -1.10 11.45 2.65
CA LEU A 60 -1.48 10.68 3.84
C LEU A 60 -1.60 11.52 5.11
N ALA A 61 -1.45 12.83 5.00
CA ALA A 61 -1.52 13.72 6.15
C ALA A 61 -2.85 13.53 6.92
N GLY A 62 -2.75 13.42 8.25
CA GLY A 62 -3.92 13.18 9.11
C GLY A 62 -4.21 11.71 9.38
N LEU A 63 -3.66 10.78 8.59
CA LEU A 63 -3.71 9.36 8.91
C LEU A 63 -2.48 9.00 9.74
N ASP A 64 -2.64 7.94 10.56
CA ASP A 64 -1.51 7.37 11.27
C ASP A 64 -0.71 6.51 10.29
N HIS A 65 0.49 6.97 9.93
CA HIS A 65 1.34 6.29 8.97
C HIS A 65 2.82 6.54 9.27
N LEU A 66 3.66 5.60 8.85
CA LEU A 66 5.11 5.79 8.91
C LEU A 66 5.55 6.76 7.80
N PRO A 67 6.68 7.44 7.97
CA PRO A 67 7.22 8.28 6.89
C PRO A 67 7.42 7.44 5.63
N ALA A 68 6.99 7.96 4.48
CA ALA A 68 7.13 7.27 3.22
C ALA A 68 8.61 7.12 2.85
N VAL A 69 8.93 6.02 2.17
CA VAL A 69 10.31 5.74 1.74
C VAL A 69 10.43 5.77 0.22
N PRO A 70 11.63 6.10 -0.32
CA PRO A 70 11.83 6.13 -1.75
C PRO A 70 11.62 4.76 -2.40
N GLY A 71 10.98 4.74 -3.57
CA GLY A 71 10.85 3.55 -4.38
C GLY A 71 12.10 3.26 -5.20
N GLY A 72 12.18 2.06 -5.76
CA GLY A 72 13.26 1.64 -6.65
C GLY A 72 12.87 1.76 -8.11
N ALA A 73 13.77 1.27 -8.99
CA ALA A 73 13.59 1.34 -10.44
C ALA A 73 12.39 0.50 -10.91
N GLU A 74 12.18 -0.66 -10.30
CA GLU A 74 11.09 -1.56 -10.63
C GLU A 74 10.20 -1.80 -9.41
N ARG A 75 9.01 -2.38 -9.64
CA ARG A 75 8.06 -2.67 -8.57
C ARG A 75 8.67 -3.54 -7.48
N GLN A 76 9.42 -4.58 -7.87
CA GLN A 76 10.07 -5.47 -6.90
C GLN A 76 11.08 -4.73 -6.02
N ASP A 77 11.79 -3.75 -6.59
CA ASP A 77 12.75 -2.94 -5.82
C ASP A 77 12.03 -2.06 -4.81
N SER A 78 10.87 -1.53 -5.19
CA SER A 78 10.04 -0.72 -4.29
C SER A 78 9.47 -1.57 -3.16
N VAL A 79 8.98 -2.77 -3.45
CA VAL A 79 8.49 -3.69 -2.43
C VAL A 79 9.62 -4.04 -1.45
N ARG A 80 10.80 -4.35 -1.97
CA ARG A 80 11.98 -4.64 -1.15
C ARG A 80 12.34 -3.48 -0.23
N ALA A 81 12.37 -2.27 -0.77
CA ALA A 81 12.68 -1.07 0.02
C ALA A 81 11.69 -0.90 1.17
N GLY A 82 10.40 -1.12 0.91
CA GLY A 82 9.37 -1.05 1.93
C GLY A 82 9.51 -2.14 2.99
N LEU A 83 9.80 -3.37 2.58
CA LEU A 83 10.00 -4.47 3.51
C LEU A 83 11.22 -4.21 4.41
N GLU A 84 12.31 -3.72 3.85
CA GLU A 84 13.50 -3.36 4.62
C GLU A 84 13.20 -2.25 5.63
N ALA A 85 12.40 -1.26 5.25
CA ALA A 85 12.01 -0.18 6.16
C ALA A 85 11.12 -0.67 7.31
N LEU A 86 10.39 -1.76 7.12
CA LEU A 86 9.52 -2.34 8.15
C LEU A 86 10.27 -3.26 9.13
N VAL A 87 11.49 -3.70 8.81
CA VAL A 87 12.24 -4.63 9.66
C VAL A 87 12.35 -4.15 11.11
N PRO A 88 12.70 -2.87 11.40
CA PRO A 88 12.80 -2.41 12.80
C PRO A 88 11.49 -2.50 13.59
N TYR A 89 10.36 -2.51 12.90
CA TYR A 89 9.04 -2.58 13.54
C TYR A 89 8.58 -4.01 13.79
N ALA A 90 9.29 -4.99 13.25
CA ALA A 90 9.06 -6.43 13.44
C ALA A 90 7.59 -6.84 13.22
N PRO A 91 6.97 -6.53 12.07
CA PRO A 91 5.61 -6.99 11.81
C PRO A 91 5.55 -8.51 11.67
N ASP A 92 4.46 -9.10 12.14
CA ASP A 92 4.22 -10.54 11.96
C ASP A 92 3.71 -10.85 10.56
N LEU A 93 2.90 -9.93 10.00
CA LEU A 93 2.37 -10.04 8.64
C LEU A 93 2.54 -8.72 7.91
N VAL A 94 2.76 -8.82 6.60
CA VAL A 94 2.79 -7.65 5.73
C VAL A 94 1.79 -7.85 4.59
N LEU A 95 0.87 -6.89 4.46
CA LEU A 95 -0.05 -6.82 3.33
C LEU A 95 0.55 -5.89 2.29
N VAL A 96 0.80 -6.40 1.09
CA VAL A 96 1.34 -5.60 -0.01
C VAL A 96 0.19 -5.21 -0.93
N HIS A 97 -0.02 -3.92 -1.12
CA HIS A 97 -1.12 -3.40 -1.91
C HIS A 97 -0.64 -2.32 -2.89
N ASP A 98 -1.18 -2.38 -4.11
CA ASP A 98 -0.92 -1.37 -5.14
C ASP A 98 -1.71 -0.10 -4.83
N ALA A 99 -1.02 1.01 -4.61
CA ALA A 99 -1.64 2.27 -4.21
C ALA A 99 -2.56 2.88 -5.29
N ALA A 100 -2.46 2.42 -6.54
CA ALA A 100 -3.35 2.87 -7.62
C ALA A 100 -4.68 2.12 -7.64
N ARG A 101 -4.91 1.17 -6.74
CA ARG A 101 -6.16 0.41 -6.62
C ARG A 101 -6.90 0.85 -5.36
N PRO A 102 -7.82 1.83 -5.48
CA PRO A 102 -8.43 2.43 -4.29
C PRO A 102 -9.50 1.58 -3.62
N LEU A 103 -10.11 0.65 -4.36
CA LEU A 103 -11.25 -0.13 -3.86
C LEU A 103 -10.79 -1.51 -3.43
N ILE A 104 -10.97 -1.81 -2.15
CA ILE A 104 -10.68 -3.13 -1.57
C ILE A 104 -12.01 -3.71 -1.12
N PRO A 105 -12.44 -4.87 -1.67
CA PRO A 105 -13.71 -5.47 -1.28
C PRO A 105 -13.77 -5.76 0.21
N PRO A 106 -14.95 -5.58 0.85
CA PRO A 106 -15.11 -5.93 2.27
C PRO A 106 -14.73 -7.38 2.53
N GLY A 107 -14.06 -7.63 3.65
CA GLY A 107 -13.67 -8.97 4.05
C GLY A 107 -12.39 -9.49 3.41
N THR A 108 -11.83 -8.82 2.40
CA THR A 108 -10.60 -9.28 1.73
C THR A 108 -9.43 -9.38 2.70
N VAL A 109 -9.20 -8.35 3.51
CA VAL A 109 -8.08 -8.35 4.47
C VAL A 109 -8.24 -9.46 5.50
N ALA A 110 -9.43 -9.61 6.07
CA ALA A 110 -9.70 -10.67 7.04
C ALA A 110 -9.48 -12.06 6.46
N ALA A 111 -9.91 -12.28 5.21
CA ALA A 111 -9.71 -13.56 4.53
C ALA A 111 -8.23 -13.86 4.29
N LEU A 112 -7.44 -12.86 3.88
CA LEU A 112 -6.01 -13.03 3.67
C LEU A 112 -5.29 -13.33 4.98
N VAL A 113 -5.60 -12.63 6.05
CA VAL A 113 -5.01 -12.86 7.37
C VAL A 113 -5.33 -14.27 7.87
N ALA A 114 -6.57 -14.72 7.71
CA ALA A 114 -6.97 -16.07 8.09
C ALA A 114 -6.21 -17.14 7.29
N ALA A 115 -6.01 -16.92 5.98
CA ALA A 115 -5.26 -17.85 5.14
C ALA A 115 -3.80 -17.99 5.58
N LEU A 116 -3.20 -16.94 6.14
CA LEU A 116 -1.81 -16.93 6.56
C LEU A 116 -1.56 -17.73 7.86
N ASP A 117 -2.59 -18.19 8.55
CA ASP A 117 -2.43 -19.13 9.66
C ASP A 117 -1.84 -20.46 9.21
N ARG A 118 -2.01 -20.82 7.94
CA ARG A 118 -1.56 -22.09 7.36
C ARG A 118 -0.55 -21.93 6.24
N LEU A 119 -0.48 -20.75 5.62
CA LEU A 119 0.28 -20.50 4.40
C LEU A 119 1.29 -19.39 4.64
N HIS A 120 2.40 -19.43 3.91
CA HIS A 120 3.41 -18.38 3.97
C HIS A 120 3.05 -17.14 3.15
N GLY A 121 2.10 -17.27 2.23
CA GLY A 121 1.60 -16.16 1.42
C GLY A 121 0.22 -16.47 0.88
N ALA A 122 -0.53 -15.42 0.59
CA ALA A 122 -1.88 -15.52 0.03
C ALA A 122 -2.15 -14.31 -0.86
N ILE A 123 -2.92 -14.51 -1.93
CA ILE A 123 -3.39 -13.44 -2.79
C ILE A 123 -4.90 -13.57 -3.00
N PRO A 124 -5.64 -12.45 -3.11
CA PRO A 124 -7.04 -12.52 -3.50
C PRO A 124 -7.14 -12.88 -4.99
N ALA A 125 -8.09 -13.74 -5.33
CA ALA A 125 -8.29 -14.16 -6.70
C ALA A 125 -9.77 -14.42 -6.95
N VAL A 126 -10.14 -14.45 -8.24
CA VAL A 126 -11.50 -14.79 -8.67
C VAL A 126 -11.44 -15.99 -9.59
N PRO A 127 -12.50 -16.82 -9.64
CA PRO A 127 -12.58 -17.93 -10.61
C PRO A 127 -12.49 -17.39 -12.04
N VAL A 128 -11.80 -18.12 -12.88
CA VAL A 128 -11.65 -17.78 -14.30
C VAL A 128 -12.82 -18.31 -15.09
#